data_8659fc8aac201763e47b578878a6b028
#
_entry.id   8659fc8aac201763e47b578878a6b028
#
_cell.length_a   1.000
_cell.length_b   1.000
_cell.length_c   1.000
_cell.angle_alpha   90.00
_cell.angle_beta   90.00
_cell.angle_gamma   90.00
#
_symmetry.space_group_name_H-M   'P 1'
#
loop_
_entity.id
_entity.type
_entity.pdbx_description
1 polymer ?
#
loop_
_entity_poly.entity_id
_entity_poly.type
_entity_poly.pdbx_seq_one_letter_code
_entity_poly.pdbx_strand_id
1 'polypeptide(L)'
;MKEEGISFYHQARYHLHNLLVRGTFARITAFTIVTVTLCLILGFVLSLVPSSDGDLLTSIWNATLCALDGGTIAGMEGNAGQKAVLFIITLFGIVFSSVLVGIITTGIEERLDDIAREGSKVLERWPHVLVLGCTSITTEILQNLAQNNEHSRHVEPIVVLEETRDVMDVGKELDFKLEAFSKTRTICRQGCPYSKKDLSLCSIERARAILVTAPSDEEAIKTVLVCVALLQELGREIPLFVACEREEAFAALQREADEPIYLINPDRMLERAVEAMRNEHPSTQSLVAGDRVEVADQTNRLLIAANDRMEREASDDLVIRSLLELYPLCERRRAEGNPLEITCVLYFEKNVEPAKRAGADEAVLVGRLLAGRISDLIEHG
;
A
#
# COMPACT_ATOMS: atom_id res chain seq x y z
N MET A 1 -17.97 -56.24 -6.56
CA MET A 1 -17.76 -54.81 -6.73
C MET A 1 -16.86 -54.65 -7.97
N LYS A 2 -17.40 -54.13 -9.08
CA LYS A 2 -16.61 -53.82 -10.27
C LYS A 2 -15.81 -52.56 -9.98
N GLU A 3 -14.48 -52.65 -10.01
CA GLU A 3 -13.62 -51.47 -10.10
C GLU A 3 -13.95 -50.75 -11.40
N GLU A 4 -14.68 -49.66 -11.31
CA GLU A 4 -14.84 -48.74 -12.42
C GLU A 4 -13.45 -48.15 -12.71
N GLY A 5 -12.83 -48.56 -13.81
CA GLY A 5 -11.58 -48.05 -14.26
C GLY A 5 -11.68 -46.54 -14.48
N ILE A 6 -10.99 -45.79 -13.65
CA ILE A 6 -10.89 -44.33 -13.78
C ILE A 6 -10.40 -44.05 -15.19
N SER A 7 -11.22 -43.39 -16.02
CA SER A 7 -10.92 -43.10 -17.41
C SER A 7 -9.56 -42.38 -17.49
N PHE A 8 -8.70 -42.81 -18.44
CA PHE A 8 -7.38 -42.18 -18.72
C PHE A 8 -7.46 -40.65 -18.82
N TYR A 9 -8.57 -40.14 -19.33
CA TYR A 9 -8.86 -38.72 -19.41
C TYR A 9 -8.94 -38.06 -18.01
N HIS A 10 -9.57 -38.71 -17.05
CA HIS A 10 -9.67 -38.20 -15.68
C HIS A 10 -8.32 -38.23 -14.96
N GLN A 11 -7.52 -39.26 -15.19
CA GLN A 11 -6.16 -39.36 -14.63
C GLN A 11 -5.24 -38.29 -15.24
N ALA A 12 -5.25 -38.12 -16.57
CA ALA A 12 -4.47 -37.11 -17.25
C ALA A 12 -4.83 -35.68 -16.78
N ARG A 13 -6.14 -35.40 -16.66
CA ARG A 13 -6.64 -34.13 -16.15
C ARG A 13 -6.21 -33.88 -14.70
N TYR A 14 -6.27 -34.88 -13.84
CA TYR A 14 -5.83 -34.79 -12.45
C TYR A 14 -4.32 -34.51 -12.35
N HIS A 15 -3.50 -35.21 -13.11
CA HIS A 15 -2.06 -34.98 -13.13
C HIS A 15 -1.71 -33.61 -13.70
N LEU A 16 -2.40 -33.16 -14.74
CA LEU A 16 -2.22 -31.83 -15.31
C LEU A 16 -2.61 -30.74 -14.31
N HIS A 17 -3.74 -30.92 -13.61
CA HIS A 17 -4.17 -29.97 -12.57
C HIS A 17 -3.19 -29.90 -11.40
N ASN A 18 -2.73 -31.05 -10.88
CA ASN A 18 -1.71 -31.11 -9.85
C ASN A 18 -0.38 -30.47 -10.28
N LEU A 19 -0.04 -30.55 -11.54
CA LEU A 19 1.19 -30.01 -12.10
C LEU A 19 1.09 -28.48 -12.25
N LEU A 20 -0.08 -27.97 -12.60
CA LEU A 20 -0.36 -26.52 -12.69
C LEU A 20 -0.42 -25.85 -11.29
N VAL A 21 -0.80 -26.60 -10.26
CA VAL A 21 -0.84 -26.11 -8.85
C VAL A 21 0.55 -26.16 -8.19
N ARG A 22 1.46 -27.00 -8.68
CA ARG A 22 2.85 -27.04 -8.22
C ARG A 22 3.61 -25.82 -8.78
N GLY A 23 4.10 -24.96 -7.95
CA GLY A 23 4.80 -23.70 -8.24
C GLY A 23 5.48 -23.53 -9.60
N THR A 24 5.90 -22.33 -9.94
CA THR A 24 6.41 -21.90 -11.25
C THR A 24 7.50 -22.79 -11.82
N PHE A 25 8.39 -23.33 -10.99
CA PHE A 25 9.46 -24.23 -11.45
C PHE A 25 8.89 -25.55 -12.05
N ALA A 26 7.86 -26.12 -11.43
CA ALA A 26 7.21 -27.33 -11.96
C ALA A 26 6.48 -27.05 -13.28
N ARG A 27 5.86 -25.87 -13.44
CA ARG A 27 5.22 -25.43 -14.70
C ARG A 27 6.26 -25.31 -15.82
N ILE A 28 7.41 -24.65 -15.57
CA ILE A 28 8.51 -24.53 -16.54
C ILE A 28 9.03 -25.90 -16.96
N THR A 29 9.30 -26.78 -15.98
CA THR A 29 9.84 -28.12 -16.25
C THR A 29 8.86 -28.94 -17.12
N ALA A 30 7.59 -28.92 -16.77
CA ALA A 30 6.56 -29.63 -17.54
C ALA A 30 6.44 -29.11 -18.97
N PHE A 31 6.42 -27.80 -19.10
CA PHE A 31 6.35 -27.13 -20.40
C PHE A 31 7.57 -27.47 -21.27
N THR A 32 8.76 -27.46 -20.69
CA THR A 32 10.01 -27.88 -21.37
C THR A 32 9.94 -29.33 -21.84
N ILE A 33 9.45 -30.25 -21.01
CA ILE A 33 9.29 -31.67 -21.39
C ILE A 33 8.32 -31.81 -22.58
N VAL A 34 7.18 -31.10 -22.53
CA VAL A 34 6.19 -31.11 -23.63
C VAL A 34 6.82 -30.56 -24.90
N THR A 35 7.56 -29.46 -24.82
CA THR A 35 8.23 -28.86 -25.99
C THR A 35 9.28 -29.81 -26.61
N VAL A 36 10.14 -30.39 -25.75
CA VAL A 36 11.15 -31.36 -26.24
C VAL A 36 10.49 -32.58 -26.92
N THR A 37 9.45 -33.14 -26.27
CA THR A 37 8.70 -34.27 -26.81
C THR A 37 8.08 -33.91 -28.19
N LEU A 38 7.50 -32.73 -28.30
CA LEU A 38 6.92 -32.24 -29.56
C LEU A 38 7.98 -32.05 -30.64
N CYS A 39 9.14 -31.47 -30.30
CA CYS A 39 10.27 -31.33 -31.23
C CYS A 39 10.75 -32.70 -31.75
N LEU A 40 10.82 -33.72 -30.87
CA LEU A 40 11.19 -35.08 -31.28
C LEU A 40 10.15 -35.69 -32.25
N ILE A 41 8.86 -35.54 -31.94
CA ILE A 41 7.78 -36.03 -32.81
C ILE A 41 7.80 -35.32 -34.17
N LEU A 42 7.90 -34.01 -34.20
CA LEU A 42 7.93 -33.21 -35.43
C LEU A 42 9.22 -33.45 -36.24
N GLY A 43 10.36 -33.64 -35.57
CA GLY A 43 11.60 -34.05 -36.22
C GLY A 43 11.51 -35.45 -36.87
N PHE A 44 10.83 -36.40 -36.18
CA PHE A 44 10.53 -37.71 -36.77
C PHE A 44 9.61 -37.59 -37.98
N VAL A 45 8.55 -36.78 -37.91
CA VAL A 45 7.65 -36.52 -39.04
C VAL A 45 8.44 -35.90 -40.19
N LEU A 46 9.35 -34.97 -39.93
CA LEU A 46 10.20 -34.36 -40.94
C LEU A 46 11.11 -35.39 -41.63
N SER A 47 11.63 -36.40 -40.91
CA SER A 47 12.46 -37.47 -41.48
C SER A 47 11.70 -38.42 -42.41
N LEU A 48 10.38 -38.49 -42.32
CA LEU A 48 9.50 -39.29 -43.18
C LEU A 48 9.21 -38.58 -44.53
N VAL A 49 9.50 -37.29 -44.63
CA VAL A 49 9.29 -36.56 -45.90
C VAL A 49 10.47 -36.85 -46.84
N PRO A 50 10.23 -37.34 -48.06
CA PRO A 50 11.30 -37.66 -49.03
C PRO A 50 12.21 -36.45 -49.25
N SER A 51 13.47 -36.58 -48.90
CA SER A 51 14.49 -35.56 -49.07
C SER A 51 15.84 -36.17 -49.39
N SER A 52 16.77 -35.37 -49.88
CA SER A 52 18.11 -35.78 -50.24
C SER A 52 19.00 -36.21 -49.04
N ASP A 53 18.70 -35.75 -47.83
CA ASP A 53 19.58 -35.92 -46.67
C ASP A 53 18.87 -36.53 -45.46
N GLY A 54 18.18 -37.65 -45.64
CA GLY A 54 17.25 -38.31 -44.74
C GLY A 54 17.79 -38.87 -43.42
N ASP A 55 18.79 -38.27 -42.77
CA ASP A 55 19.23 -38.67 -41.44
C ASP A 55 18.27 -38.15 -40.38
N LEU A 56 17.77 -39.06 -39.51
CA LEU A 56 16.83 -38.78 -38.44
C LEU A 56 17.39 -37.71 -37.48
N LEU A 57 18.66 -37.80 -37.15
CA LEU A 57 19.31 -36.84 -36.25
C LEU A 57 19.34 -35.44 -36.83
N THR A 58 19.66 -35.30 -38.09
CA THR A 58 19.65 -34.02 -38.82
C THR A 58 18.24 -33.43 -38.88
N SER A 59 17.22 -34.26 -39.11
CA SER A 59 15.83 -33.83 -39.12
C SER A 59 15.34 -33.33 -37.75
N ILE A 60 15.70 -34.03 -36.66
CA ILE A 60 15.39 -33.59 -35.28
C ILE A 60 16.13 -32.29 -34.97
N TRP A 61 17.39 -32.19 -35.37
CA TRP A 61 18.17 -30.96 -35.16
C TRP A 61 17.57 -29.76 -35.87
N ASN A 62 17.23 -29.92 -37.16
CA ASN A 62 16.59 -28.87 -37.94
C ASN A 62 15.21 -28.47 -37.39
N ALA A 63 14.40 -29.43 -36.95
CA ALA A 63 13.13 -29.18 -36.31
C ALA A 63 13.31 -28.37 -35.01
N THR A 64 14.32 -28.73 -34.22
CA THR A 64 14.63 -28.00 -32.96
C THR A 64 15.10 -26.58 -33.23
N LEU A 65 15.98 -26.38 -34.23
CA LEU A 65 16.43 -25.04 -34.62
C LEU A 65 15.26 -24.16 -35.10
N CYS A 66 14.37 -24.67 -35.93
CA CYS A 66 13.21 -23.94 -36.42
C CYS A 66 12.18 -23.65 -35.32
N ALA A 67 12.08 -24.53 -34.31
CA ALA A 67 11.23 -24.30 -33.15
C ALA A 67 11.79 -23.23 -32.19
N LEU A 68 13.12 -23.13 -32.06
CA LEU A 68 13.78 -22.14 -31.22
C LEU A 68 13.90 -20.76 -31.88
N ASP A 69 14.17 -20.75 -33.19
CA ASP A 69 14.34 -19.52 -33.96
C ASP A 69 13.61 -19.60 -35.28
N GLY A 70 12.50 -18.89 -35.41
CA GLY A 70 11.70 -18.79 -36.62
C GLY A 70 12.45 -18.23 -37.84
N GLY A 71 13.58 -17.55 -37.63
CA GLY A 71 14.43 -17.04 -38.71
C GLY A 71 15.21 -18.13 -39.47
N THR A 72 15.48 -19.26 -38.82
CA THR A 72 16.29 -20.36 -39.42
C THR A 72 15.64 -21.01 -40.66
N ILE A 73 14.31 -20.97 -40.76
CA ILE A 73 13.59 -21.52 -41.93
C ILE A 73 14.03 -20.89 -43.26
N ALA A 74 14.42 -19.61 -43.25
CA ALA A 74 14.81 -18.88 -44.45
C ALA A 74 16.10 -19.40 -45.09
N GLY A 75 16.98 -20.02 -44.30
CA GLY A 75 18.26 -20.60 -44.76
C GLY A 75 18.17 -22.10 -45.10
N MET A 76 17.02 -22.75 -44.89
CA MET A 76 16.91 -24.19 -45.11
C MET A 76 16.54 -24.54 -46.56
N GLU A 77 17.35 -25.38 -47.22
CA GLU A 77 17.08 -25.97 -48.52
C GLU A 77 16.18 -27.17 -48.32
N GLY A 78 15.27 -27.42 -49.32
CA GLY A 78 14.37 -28.56 -49.28
C GLY A 78 13.19 -28.42 -50.26
N ASN A 79 12.47 -29.52 -50.44
CA ASN A 79 11.28 -29.56 -51.30
C ASN A 79 10.08 -28.84 -50.62
N ALA A 80 9.00 -28.62 -51.37
CA ALA A 80 7.82 -27.91 -50.89
C ALA A 80 7.18 -28.58 -49.64
N GLY A 81 7.21 -29.91 -49.54
CA GLY A 81 6.69 -30.66 -48.41
C GLY A 81 7.50 -30.42 -47.11
N GLN A 82 8.84 -30.45 -47.23
CA GLN A 82 9.74 -30.15 -46.12
C GLN A 82 9.54 -28.73 -45.65
N LYS A 83 9.48 -27.74 -46.54
CA LYS A 83 9.24 -26.33 -46.19
C LYS A 83 7.89 -26.14 -45.49
N ALA A 84 6.85 -26.87 -45.91
CA ALA A 84 5.55 -26.81 -45.23
C ALA A 84 5.62 -27.37 -43.80
N VAL A 85 6.31 -28.49 -43.57
CA VAL A 85 6.49 -29.07 -42.23
C VAL A 85 7.33 -28.12 -41.34
N LEU A 86 8.44 -27.61 -41.87
CA LEU A 86 9.28 -26.65 -41.15
C LEU A 86 8.53 -25.36 -40.79
N PHE A 87 7.65 -24.86 -41.68
CA PHE A 87 6.80 -23.71 -41.40
C PHE A 87 5.84 -23.98 -40.24
N ILE A 88 5.22 -25.17 -40.19
CA ILE A 88 4.36 -25.57 -39.06
C ILE A 88 5.18 -25.64 -37.75
N ILE A 89 6.39 -26.22 -37.81
CA ILE A 89 7.30 -26.29 -36.64
C ILE A 89 7.64 -24.89 -36.14
N THR A 90 7.93 -23.98 -37.06
CA THR A 90 8.24 -22.58 -36.73
C THR A 90 7.06 -21.88 -36.05
N LEU A 91 5.82 -22.06 -36.56
CA LEU A 91 4.63 -21.51 -35.92
C LEU A 91 4.45 -22.03 -34.49
N PHE A 92 4.62 -23.35 -34.31
CA PHE A 92 4.59 -23.92 -32.95
C PHE A 92 5.69 -23.35 -32.08
N GLY A 93 6.92 -23.20 -32.59
CA GLY A 93 8.05 -22.63 -31.88
C GLY A 93 7.77 -21.20 -31.36
N ILE A 94 7.21 -20.34 -32.22
CA ILE A 94 6.84 -18.97 -31.84
C ILE A 94 5.80 -18.97 -30.70
N VAL A 95 4.75 -19.79 -30.80
CA VAL A 95 3.73 -19.93 -29.77
C VAL A 95 4.35 -20.43 -28.45
N PHE A 96 5.19 -21.47 -28.52
CA PHE A 96 5.86 -22.03 -27.34
C PHE A 96 6.79 -21.04 -26.67
N SER A 97 7.60 -20.30 -27.43
CA SER A 97 8.49 -19.28 -26.87
C SER A 97 7.69 -18.18 -26.19
N SER A 98 6.57 -17.74 -26.77
CA SER A 98 5.70 -16.72 -26.18
C SER A 98 5.07 -17.20 -24.88
N VAL A 99 4.59 -18.45 -24.82
CA VAL A 99 4.02 -19.05 -23.59
C VAL A 99 5.09 -19.20 -22.52
N LEU A 100 6.31 -19.63 -22.88
CA LEU A 100 7.42 -19.78 -21.94
C LEU A 100 7.79 -18.42 -21.31
N VAL A 101 7.91 -17.38 -22.11
CA VAL A 101 8.15 -16.01 -21.60
C VAL A 101 7.04 -15.61 -20.64
N GLY A 102 5.77 -15.85 -20.97
CA GLY A 102 4.64 -15.56 -20.09
C GLY A 102 4.74 -16.30 -18.75
N ILE A 103 5.06 -17.61 -18.75
CA ILE A 103 5.23 -18.39 -17.52
C ILE A 103 6.39 -17.84 -16.65
N ILE A 104 7.50 -17.48 -17.28
CA ILE A 104 8.66 -16.92 -16.58
C ILE A 104 8.31 -15.56 -15.96
N THR A 105 7.66 -14.67 -16.72
CA THR A 105 7.26 -13.35 -16.27
C THR A 105 6.32 -13.45 -15.06
N THR A 106 5.25 -14.26 -15.18
CA THR A 106 4.33 -14.48 -14.05
C THR A 106 5.05 -15.07 -12.83
N GLY A 107 6.00 -16.00 -13.06
CA GLY A 107 6.75 -16.60 -11.97
C GLY A 107 7.72 -15.65 -11.27
N ILE A 108 8.25 -14.67 -11.98
CA ILE A 108 9.06 -13.59 -11.40
C ILE A 108 8.15 -12.67 -10.58
N GLU A 109 6.98 -12.29 -11.12
CA GLU A 109 6.00 -11.47 -10.42
C GLU A 109 5.53 -12.15 -9.13
N GLU A 110 5.12 -13.44 -9.18
CA GLU A 110 4.75 -14.23 -8.01
C GLU A 110 5.87 -14.24 -6.94
N ARG A 111 7.13 -14.36 -7.35
CA ARG A 111 8.28 -14.36 -6.44
C ARG A 111 8.58 -13.00 -5.83
N LEU A 112 8.42 -11.93 -6.59
CA LEU A 112 8.56 -10.57 -6.09
C LEU A 112 7.47 -10.26 -5.05
N ASP A 113 6.23 -10.69 -5.32
CA ASP A 113 5.12 -10.56 -4.38
C ASP A 113 5.36 -11.38 -3.10
N ASP A 114 5.83 -12.62 -3.22
CA ASP A 114 6.18 -13.47 -2.07
C ASP A 114 7.28 -12.80 -1.22
N ILE A 115 8.33 -12.27 -1.84
CA ILE A 115 9.42 -11.56 -1.15
C ILE A 115 8.89 -10.29 -0.45
N ALA A 116 7.98 -9.57 -1.07
CA ALA A 116 7.37 -8.40 -0.47
C ALA A 116 6.47 -8.75 0.73
N ARG A 117 5.75 -9.89 0.65
CA ARG A 117 4.85 -10.38 1.71
C ARG A 117 5.57 -11.12 2.83
N GLU A 118 6.50 -12.02 2.51
CA GLU A 118 7.23 -12.85 3.50
C GLU A 118 8.43 -12.13 4.15
N GLY A 119 8.54 -10.87 4.06
CA GLY A 119 9.43 -9.94 4.71
C GLY A 119 10.74 -10.52 5.29
N SER A 120 11.82 -10.42 4.56
CA SER A 120 13.15 -10.45 5.19
C SER A 120 13.23 -9.37 6.28
N LYS A 121 14.00 -9.61 7.34
CA LYS A 121 14.23 -8.62 8.40
C LYS A 121 14.64 -7.27 7.79
N VAL A 122 13.99 -6.19 8.21
CA VAL A 122 14.33 -4.84 7.79
C VAL A 122 15.70 -4.47 8.36
N LEU A 123 16.66 -4.17 7.51
CA LEU A 123 18.04 -3.84 7.88
C LEU A 123 18.41 -2.46 7.32
N GLU A 124 17.76 -1.42 7.84
CA GLU A 124 18.09 -0.05 7.45
C GLU A 124 19.34 0.48 8.19
N ARG A 125 20.11 1.33 7.51
CA ARG A 125 21.32 1.94 8.08
C ARG A 125 20.96 2.91 9.22
N TRP A 126 19.87 3.63 9.06
CA TRP A 126 19.40 4.67 10.00
C TRP A 126 18.20 4.18 10.80
N PRO A 127 18.00 4.69 12.02
CA PRO A 127 16.79 4.43 12.77
C PRO A 127 15.56 4.86 11.96
N HIS A 128 14.48 4.09 12.01
CA HIS A 128 13.27 4.30 11.23
C HIS A 128 12.07 4.64 12.13
N VAL A 129 11.04 5.20 11.53
CA VAL A 129 9.71 5.27 12.16
C VAL A 129 8.97 3.99 11.81
N LEU A 130 8.52 3.24 12.82
CA LEU A 130 7.74 2.02 12.64
C LEU A 130 6.26 2.37 12.76
N VAL A 131 5.48 2.07 11.71
CA VAL A 131 4.04 2.31 11.64
C VAL A 131 3.32 0.98 11.66
N LEU A 132 2.41 0.82 12.60
CA LEU A 132 1.64 -0.39 12.85
C LEU A 132 0.18 -0.15 12.50
N GLY A 133 -0.24 -0.67 11.34
CA GLY A 133 -1.52 -0.39 10.69
C GLY A 133 -1.46 0.83 9.78
N CYS A 134 -2.36 0.86 8.78
CA CYS A 134 -2.43 1.95 7.82
C CYS A 134 -3.89 2.40 7.62
N THR A 135 -4.27 3.47 8.30
CA THR A 135 -5.57 4.13 8.18
C THR A 135 -5.45 5.42 7.35
N SER A 136 -6.55 6.08 7.05
CA SER A 136 -6.54 7.38 6.35
C SER A 136 -5.71 8.44 7.09
N ILE A 137 -5.78 8.47 8.42
CA ILE A 137 -5.01 9.39 9.27
C ILE A 137 -3.50 9.10 9.17
N THR A 138 -3.13 7.82 9.06
CA THR A 138 -1.72 7.42 8.91
C THR A 138 -1.06 8.10 7.73
N THR A 139 -1.72 8.11 6.58
CA THR A 139 -1.15 8.70 5.36
C THR A 139 -0.87 10.19 5.54
N GLU A 140 -1.76 10.93 6.19
CA GLU A 140 -1.56 12.36 6.46
C GLU A 140 -0.41 12.60 7.44
N ILE A 141 -0.31 11.77 8.49
CA ILE A 141 0.82 11.82 9.43
C ILE A 141 2.13 11.57 8.66
N LEU A 142 2.17 10.57 7.80
CA LEU A 142 3.36 10.24 7.03
C LEU A 142 3.76 11.32 6.02
N GLN A 143 2.81 11.99 5.38
CA GLN A 143 3.11 13.13 4.51
C GLN A 143 3.79 14.28 5.28
N ASN A 144 3.29 14.60 6.47
CA ASN A 144 3.89 15.65 7.29
C ASN A 144 5.26 15.25 7.85
N LEU A 145 5.43 13.99 8.29
CA LEU A 145 6.75 13.47 8.67
C LEU A 145 7.73 13.53 7.49
N ALA A 146 7.27 13.18 6.28
CA ALA A 146 8.07 13.25 5.08
C ALA A 146 8.45 14.71 4.73
N GLN A 147 7.54 15.65 4.90
CA GLN A 147 7.82 17.08 4.71
C GLN A 147 8.90 17.57 5.68
N ASN A 148 8.84 17.18 6.94
CA ASN A 148 9.86 17.53 7.94
C ASN A 148 11.21 16.85 7.60
N ASN A 149 11.17 15.61 7.13
CA ASN A 149 12.37 14.87 6.73
C ASN A 149 13.13 15.50 5.56
N GLU A 150 12.51 16.36 4.72
CA GLU A 150 13.21 17.06 3.63
C GLU A 150 14.37 17.94 4.13
N HIS A 151 14.34 18.36 5.39
CA HIS A 151 15.43 19.09 6.03
C HIS A 151 16.53 18.16 6.59
N SER A 152 16.33 16.85 6.55
CA SER A 152 17.30 15.86 7.06
C SER A 152 18.52 15.76 6.14
N ARG A 153 19.66 15.39 6.73
CA ARG A 153 20.93 15.17 5.99
C ARG A 153 20.97 13.82 5.26
N HIS A 154 20.11 12.88 5.63
CA HIS A 154 20.04 11.52 5.09
C HIS A 154 18.59 11.12 4.82
N VAL A 155 18.42 10.02 4.12
CA VAL A 155 17.09 9.46 3.87
C VAL A 155 16.57 8.84 5.16
N GLU A 156 15.35 9.22 5.54
CA GLU A 156 14.65 8.74 6.73
C GLU A 156 13.72 7.58 6.33
N PRO A 157 14.01 6.36 6.79
CA PRO A 157 13.16 5.21 6.46
C PRO A 157 11.89 5.20 7.32
N ILE A 158 10.76 4.86 6.69
CA ILE A 158 9.48 4.58 7.34
C ILE A 158 9.12 3.13 7.04
N VAL A 159 8.95 2.33 8.07
CA VAL A 159 8.55 0.92 7.96
C VAL A 159 7.08 0.81 8.34
N VAL A 160 6.26 0.28 7.44
CA VAL A 160 4.82 0.08 7.64
C VAL A 160 4.54 -1.41 7.72
N LEU A 161 3.92 -1.85 8.81
CA LEU A 161 3.42 -3.20 9.02
C LEU A 161 1.90 -3.18 8.95
N GLU A 162 1.33 -3.87 7.95
CA GLU A 162 -0.11 -3.89 7.67
C GLU A 162 -0.63 -5.33 7.63
N GLU A 163 -1.77 -5.59 8.29
CA GLU A 163 -2.39 -6.89 8.35
C GLU A 163 -3.58 -7.03 7.40
N THR A 164 -4.45 -6.02 7.39
CA THR A 164 -5.79 -6.10 6.80
C THR A 164 -5.79 -5.80 5.30
N ARG A 165 -5.03 -4.78 4.89
CA ARG A 165 -4.92 -4.33 3.50
C ARG A 165 -3.78 -5.03 2.79
N ASP A 166 -3.91 -5.22 1.47
CA ASP A 166 -2.78 -5.73 0.67
C ASP A 166 -1.60 -4.73 0.71
N VAL A 167 -0.45 -5.21 1.16
CA VAL A 167 0.75 -4.39 1.34
C VAL A 167 1.24 -3.75 0.05
N MET A 168 1.00 -4.37 -1.10
CA MET A 168 1.39 -3.83 -2.39
C MET A 168 0.54 -2.61 -2.76
N ASP A 169 -0.75 -2.64 -2.44
CA ASP A 169 -1.65 -1.50 -2.67
C ASP A 169 -1.35 -0.35 -1.71
N VAL A 170 -1.08 -0.67 -0.43
CA VAL A 170 -0.62 0.33 0.56
C VAL A 170 0.70 0.96 0.11
N GLY A 171 1.64 0.15 -0.36
CA GLY A 171 2.92 0.64 -0.89
C GLY A 171 2.75 1.61 -2.06
N LYS A 172 1.95 1.26 -3.06
CA LYS A 172 1.65 2.13 -4.20
C LYS A 172 0.97 3.43 -3.79
N GLU A 173 0.02 3.35 -2.84
CA GLU A 173 -0.66 4.54 -2.31
C GLU A 173 0.33 5.48 -1.62
N LEU A 174 1.19 4.93 -0.75
CA LEU A 174 2.20 5.71 -0.03
C LEU A 174 3.26 6.27 -0.99
N ASP A 175 3.76 5.48 -1.94
CA ASP A 175 4.73 5.95 -2.93
C ASP A 175 4.17 7.10 -3.75
N PHE A 176 2.91 7.01 -4.21
CA PHE A 176 2.25 8.10 -4.94
C PHE A 176 2.11 9.36 -4.08
N LYS A 177 1.68 9.23 -2.82
CA LYS A 177 1.46 10.38 -1.93
C LYS A 177 2.76 11.00 -1.43
N LEU A 178 3.83 10.22 -1.35
CA LEU A 178 5.15 10.65 -0.87
C LEU A 178 6.15 10.92 -1.99
N GLU A 179 5.75 10.82 -3.26
CA GLU A 179 6.62 11.01 -4.44
C GLU A 179 7.39 12.34 -4.43
N ALA A 180 6.76 13.39 -3.86
CA ALA A 180 7.37 14.71 -3.76
C ALA A 180 8.52 14.79 -2.74
N PHE A 181 8.67 13.79 -1.85
CA PHE A 181 9.60 13.83 -0.72
C PHE A 181 10.80 12.91 -0.93
N SER A 182 11.92 13.48 -1.35
CA SER A 182 13.15 12.75 -1.72
C SER A 182 13.92 12.17 -0.53
N LYS A 183 13.66 12.68 0.69
CA LYS A 183 14.32 12.28 1.93
C LYS A 183 13.56 11.22 2.73
N THR A 184 12.45 10.75 2.22
CA THR A 184 11.64 9.71 2.85
C THR A 184 11.62 8.46 1.97
N ARG A 185 11.80 7.29 2.58
CA ARG A 185 11.70 5.98 1.92
C ARG A 185 10.73 5.11 2.69
N THR A 186 9.72 4.59 2.02
CA THR A 186 8.74 3.67 2.58
C THR A 186 9.16 2.22 2.37
N ILE A 187 8.93 1.38 3.38
CA ILE A 187 9.13 -0.06 3.35
C ILE A 187 7.90 -0.71 3.93
N CYS A 188 7.04 -1.25 3.08
CA CYS A 188 5.81 -1.89 3.51
C CYS A 188 6.02 -3.39 3.71
N ARG A 189 5.40 -3.96 4.76
CA ARG A 189 5.44 -5.37 5.12
C ARG A 189 4.05 -5.87 5.45
N GLN A 190 3.71 -7.06 4.93
CA GLN A 190 2.50 -7.78 5.34
C GLN A 190 2.79 -8.53 6.64
N GLY A 191 1.94 -8.35 7.65
CA GLY A 191 2.09 -9.06 8.91
C GLY A 191 1.18 -8.52 9.98
N CYS A 192 1.14 -9.21 11.12
CA CYS A 192 0.27 -8.88 12.24
C CYS A 192 0.96 -7.92 13.21
N PRO A 193 0.40 -6.70 13.44
CA PRO A 193 1.00 -5.67 14.31
C PRO A 193 1.17 -6.09 15.78
N TYR A 194 0.43 -7.11 16.23
CA TYR A 194 0.55 -7.68 17.58
C TYR A 194 1.25 -9.04 17.61
N SER A 195 2.02 -9.37 16.56
CA SER A 195 2.90 -10.55 16.50
C SER A 195 4.34 -10.17 16.80
N LYS A 196 4.92 -10.75 17.87
CA LYS A 196 6.34 -10.54 18.21
C LYS A 196 7.29 -10.88 17.06
N LYS A 197 6.97 -11.92 16.27
CA LYS A 197 7.76 -12.34 15.12
C LYS A 197 7.79 -11.24 14.06
N ASP A 198 6.62 -10.71 13.70
CA ASP A 198 6.49 -9.73 12.61
C ASP A 198 7.08 -8.38 13.01
N LEU A 199 6.89 -7.97 14.27
CA LEU A 199 7.55 -6.79 14.86
C LEU A 199 9.08 -6.93 14.83
N SER A 200 9.61 -8.11 15.13
CA SER A 200 11.05 -8.39 15.07
C SER A 200 11.59 -8.35 13.63
N LEU A 201 10.79 -8.78 12.65
CA LEU A 201 11.13 -8.64 11.22
C LEU A 201 11.17 -7.18 10.78
N CYS A 202 10.34 -6.32 11.37
CA CYS A 202 10.38 -4.87 11.15
C CYS A 202 11.50 -4.16 11.94
N SER A 203 12.35 -4.91 12.65
CA SER A 203 13.46 -4.36 13.48
C SER A 203 12.99 -3.30 14.47
N ILE A 204 11.95 -3.62 15.24
CA ILE A 204 11.39 -2.73 16.26
C ILE A 204 12.45 -2.16 17.21
N GLU A 205 13.50 -2.93 17.50
CA GLU A 205 14.64 -2.53 18.36
C GLU A 205 15.45 -1.36 17.79
N ARG A 206 15.27 -1.04 16.50
CA ARG A 206 15.97 0.05 15.80
C ARG A 206 15.04 1.21 15.44
N ALA A 207 13.77 1.11 15.79
CA ALA A 207 12.85 2.20 15.59
C ALA A 207 13.24 3.40 16.47
N ARG A 208 13.11 4.61 15.93
CA ARG A 208 13.23 5.86 16.72
C ARG A 208 11.88 6.27 17.33
N ALA A 209 10.79 5.80 16.74
CA ALA A 209 9.43 5.99 17.20
C ALA A 209 8.53 4.91 16.63
N ILE A 210 7.47 4.58 17.33
CA ILE A 210 6.45 3.61 16.92
C ILE A 210 5.11 4.34 16.86
N LEU A 211 4.45 4.30 15.70
CA LEU A 211 3.13 4.86 15.48
C LEU A 211 2.13 3.72 15.32
N VAL A 212 1.16 3.63 16.20
CA VAL A 212 0.08 2.64 16.17
C VAL A 212 -1.19 3.30 15.67
N THR A 213 -1.67 2.88 14.48
CA THR A 213 -2.87 3.40 13.84
C THR A 213 -3.77 2.24 13.41
N ALA A 214 -4.21 1.47 14.40
CA ALA A 214 -5.09 0.33 14.16
C ALA A 214 -6.51 0.76 13.77
N PRO A 215 -7.26 -0.09 13.05
CA PRO A 215 -8.63 0.20 12.65
C PRO A 215 -9.64 0.22 13.82
N SER A 216 -9.26 -0.31 14.98
CA SER A 216 -10.06 -0.31 16.21
C SER A 216 -9.21 -0.11 17.46
N ASP A 217 -9.83 0.44 18.51
CA ASP A 217 -9.16 0.63 19.81
C ASP A 217 -8.70 -0.68 20.42
N GLU A 218 -9.46 -1.77 20.24
CA GLU A 218 -9.10 -3.10 20.74
C GLU A 218 -7.81 -3.62 20.10
N GLU A 219 -7.64 -3.41 18.80
CA GLU A 219 -6.42 -3.79 18.08
C GLU A 219 -5.26 -2.86 18.45
N ALA A 220 -5.51 -1.57 18.62
CA ALA A 220 -4.51 -0.63 19.10
C ALA A 220 -3.96 -1.05 20.47
N ILE A 221 -4.85 -1.39 21.41
CA ILE A 221 -4.48 -1.84 22.77
C ILE A 221 -3.65 -3.14 22.70
N LYS A 222 -4.09 -4.14 21.92
CA LYS A 222 -3.33 -5.39 21.75
C LYS A 222 -1.93 -5.13 21.18
N THR A 223 -1.85 -4.28 20.18
CA THR A 223 -0.57 -3.92 19.53
C THR A 223 0.37 -3.25 20.52
N VAL A 224 -0.12 -2.30 21.30
CA VAL A 224 0.68 -1.60 22.31
C VAL A 224 1.17 -2.55 23.40
N LEU A 225 0.30 -3.42 23.92
CA LEU A 225 0.71 -4.41 24.93
C LEU A 225 1.86 -5.29 24.45
N VAL A 226 1.79 -5.76 23.19
CA VAL A 226 2.86 -6.59 22.62
C VAL A 226 4.13 -5.76 22.36
N CYS A 227 4.00 -4.51 21.89
CA CYS A 227 5.15 -3.62 21.71
C CYS A 227 5.86 -3.35 23.04
N VAL A 228 5.14 -2.97 24.09
CA VAL A 228 5.70 -2.72 25.42
C VAL A 228 6.40 -3.96 25.95
N ALA A 229 5.74 -5.12 25.93
CA ALA A 229 6.35 -6.37 26.37
C ALA A 229 7.63 -6.73 25.60
N LEU A 230 7.64 -6.50 24.29
CA LEU A 230 8.81 -6.78 23.45
C LEU A 230 9.95 -5.76 23.71
N LEU A 231 9.64 -4.49 23.86
CA LEU A 231 10.63 -3.45 24.15
C LEU A 231 11.27 -3.66 25.54
N GLN A 232 10.49 -4.06 26.55
CA GLN A 232 11.01 -4.44 27.86
C GLN A 232 11.94 -5.66 27.78
N GLU A 233 11.55 -6.71 27.02
CA GLU A 233 12.44 -7.88 26.78
C GLU A 233 13.75 -7.46 26.11
N LEU A 234 13.73 -6.44 25.25
CA LEU A 234 14.91 -5.94 24.52
C LEU A 234 15.71 -4.88 25.30
N GLY A 235 15.19 -4.40 26.42
CA GLY A 235 15.78 -3.32 27.20
C GLY A 235 15.90 -2.02 26.42
N ARG A 236 14.85 -1.65 25.65
CA ARG A 236 14.82 -0.46 24.82
C ARG A 236 13.66 0.43 25.20
N GLU A 237 13.90 1.72 25.31
CA GLU A 237 12.90 2.76 25.50
C GLU A 237 12.66 3.47 24.18
N ILE A 238 11.48 3.29 23.57
CA ILE A 238 11.11 3.87 22.29
C ILE A 238 9.74 4.52 22.45
N PRO A 239 9.55 5.81 22.07
CA PRO A 239 8.27 6.47 22.20
C PRO A 239 7.21 5.82 21.32
N LEU A 240 6.07 5.50 21.94
CA LEU A 240 4.89 4.95 21.27
C LEU A 240 3.82 6.03 21.13
N PHE A 241 3.40 6.26 19.89
CA PHE A 241 2.30 7.15 19.54
C PHE A 241 1.11 6.31 19.13
N VAL A 242 -0.01 6.46 19.82
CA VAL A 242 -1.16 5.56 19.61
C VAL A 242 -2.40 6.35 19.29
N ALA A 243 -2.94 6.12 18.09
CA ALA A 243 -4.24 6.67 17.71
C ALA A 243 -5.34 5.82 18.35
N CYS A 244 -6.09 6.40 19.30
CA CYS A 244 -7.18 5.74 20.00
C CYS A 244 -8.25 6.78 20.37
N GLU A 245 -9.52 6.37 20.25
CA GLU A 245 -10.66 7.24 20.56
C GLU A 245 -11.02 7.18 22.05
N ARG A 246 -10.90 5.99 22.69
CA ARG A 246 -11.24 5.77 24.09
C ARG A 246 -10.05 5.92 25.01
N GLU A 247 -9.91 7.10 25.60
CA GLU A 247 -8.82 7.42 26.51
C GLU A 247 -8.82 6.60 27.80
N GLU A 248 -9.99 6.25 28.31
CA GLU A 248 -10.13 5.52 29.59
C GLU A 248 -9.46 4.13 29.53
N ALA A 249 -9.59 3.44 28.40
CA ALA A 249 -8.95 2.15 28.19
C ALA A 249 -7.42 2.27 28.15
N PHE A 250 -6.92 3.42 27.71
CA PHE A 250 -5.49 3.71 27.57
C PHE A 250 -4.84 4.23 28.85
N ALA A 251 -5.60 4.94 29.69
CA ALA A 251 -5.09 5.50 30.94
C ALA A 251 -4.59 4.42 31.92
N ALA A 252 -5.13 3.21 31.83
CA ALA A 252 -4.65 2.07 32.61
C ALA A 252 -3.27 1.61 32.12
N LEU A 253 -3.07 1.53 30.81
CA LEU A 253 -1.79 1.14 30.19
C LEU A 253 -0.68 2.13 30.45
N GLN A 254 -0.96 3.44 30.40
CA GLN A 254 0.01 4.49 30.70
C GLN A 254 0.54 4.44 32.15
N ARG A 255 -0.25 3.92 33.09
CA ARG A 255 0.16 3.82 34.50
C ARG A 255 1.06 2.62 34.76
N GLU A 256 0.96 1.57 33.97
CA GLU A 256 1.69 0.32 34.15
C GLU A 256 2.93 0.21 33.25
N ALA A 257 3.03 1.05 32.20
CA ALA A 257 4.16 1.05 31.31
C ALA A 257 5.25 2.03 31.78
N ASP A 258 6.47 1.54 31.91
CA ASP A 258 7.67 2.39 32.12
C ASP A 258 8.06 3.17 30.86
N GLU A 259 7.40 2.88 29.74
CA GLU A 259 7.67 3.43 28.41
C GLU A 259 6.88 4.74 28.15
N PRO A 260 7.43 5.71 27.40
CA PRO A 260 6.72 6.92 27.06
C PRO A 260 5.63 6.62 26.01
N ILE A 261 4.39 6.42 26.47
CA ILE A 261 3.22 6.22 25.60
C ILE A 261 2.46 7.53 25.46
N TYR A 262 2.36 8.00 24.21
CA TYR A 262 1.63 9.22 23.86
C TYR A 262 0.31 8.86 23.17
N LEU A 263 -0.79 9.21 23.81
CA LEU A 263 -2.09 9.05 23.20
C LEU A 263 -2.34 10.16 22.18
N ILE A 264 -2.72 9.77 20.98
CA ILE A 264 -3.12 10.65 19.91
C ILE A 264 -4.62 10.44 19.71
N ASN A 265 -5.40 11.37 20.21
CA ASN A 265 -6.84 11.39 19.96
C ASN A 265 -7.13 12.48 18.92
N PRO A 266 -7.61 12.13 17.71
CA PRO A 266 -7.90 13.10 16.66
C PRO A 266 -8.92 14.16 17.10
N ASP A 267 -9.92 13.77 17.88
CA ASP A 267 -11.01 14.64 18.29
C ASP A 267 -10.55 15.67 19.35
N ARG A 268 -9.71 15.25 20.29
CA ARG A 268 -9.05 16.20 21.22
C ARG A 268 -8.05 17.13 20.53
N MET A 269 -7.40 16.69 19.49
CA MET A 269 -6.53 17.58 18.70
C MET A 269 -7.35 18.64 17.97
N LEU A 270 -8.53 18.25 17.48
CA LEU A 270 -9.50 19.19 16.93
C LEU A 270 -9.89 20.25 17.97
N GLU A 271 -10.30 19.83 19.16
CA GLU A 271 -10.64 20.76 20.27
C GLU A 271 -9.50 21.72 20.59
N ARG A 272 -8.28 21.18 20.77
CA ARG A 272 -7.09 21.99 21.04
C ARG A 272 -6.74 22.96 19.91
N ALA A 273 -6.90 22.54 18.67
CA ALA A 273 -6.68 23.42 17.53
C ALA A 273 -7.69 24.58 17.51
N VAL A 274 -8.95 24.27 17.78
CA VAL A 274 -10.02 25.28 17.92
C VAL A 274 -9.71 26.26 19.07
N GLU A 275 -9.27 25.75 20.22
CA GLU A 275 -8.86 26.60 21.35
C GLU A 275 -7.63 27.45 21.03
N ALA A 276 -6.60 26.88 20.38
CA ALA A 276 -5.40 27.62 20.01
C ALA A 276 -5.73 28.77 19.05
N MET A 277 -6.51 28.51 18.00
CA MET A 277 -6.94 29.53 17.04
C MET A 277 -7.79 30.63 17.71
N ARG A 278 -8.64 30.27 18.68
CA ARG A 278 -9.42 31.22 19.44
C ARG A 278 -8.56 32.07 20.38
N ASN A 279 -7.50 31.50 20.95
CA ASN A 279 -6.58 32.22 21.81
C ASN A 279 -5.68 33.19 21.02
N GLU A 280 -5.24 32.81 19.83
CA GLU A 280 -4.48 33.68 18.92
C GLU A 280 -5.33 34.84 18.41
N HIS A 281 -6.61 34.60 18.18
CA HIS A 281 -7.56 35.58 17.66
C HIS A 281 -8.84 35.64 18.49
N PRO A 282 -8.88 36.42 19.59
CA PRO A 282 -10.03 36.47 20.50
C PRO A 282 -11.36 36.91 19.87
N SER A 283 -11.32 37.55 18.71
CA SER A 283 -12.52 37.93 17.95
C SER A 283 -13.06 36.81 17.04
N THR A 284 -12.46 35.61 17.07
CA THR A 284 -12.89 34.47 16.27
C THR A 284 -14.10 33.82 16.91
N GLN A 285 -15.18 33.73 16.14
CA GLN A 285 -16.34 32.92 16.51
C GLN A 285 -16.10 31.48 16.03
N SER A 286 -16.33 30.48 16.88
CA SER A 286 -16.26 29.07 16.50
C SER A 286 -17.66 28.47 16.42
N LEU A 287 -17.90 27.70 15.35
CA LEU A 287 -19.10 26.91 15.12
C LEU A 287 -18.71 25.44 14.96
N VAL A 288 -19.53 24.54 15.49
CA VAL A 288 -19.39 23.10 15.18
C VAL A 288 -20.30 22.81 13.99
N ALA A 289 -19.80 22.05 13.05
CA ALA A 289 -20.57 21.69 11.86
C ALA A 289 -21.86 20.95 12.22
N GLY A 290 -22.97 21.40 11.64
CA GLY A 290 -24.32 20.93 11.95
C GLY A 290 -25.07 21.73 13.01
N ASP A 291 -24.43 22.64 13.73
CA ASP A 291 -25.10 23.60 14.58
C ASP A 291 -25.77 24.70 13.74
N ARG A 292 -26.75 25.38 14.32
CA ARG A 292 -27.42 26.50 13.65
C ARG A 292 -26.41 27.62 13.38
N VAL A 293 -26.26 28.00 12.13
CA VAL A 293 -25.28 29.00 11.71
C VAL A 293 -25.80 30.39 12.07
N GLU A 294 -25.35 30.93 13.21
CA GLU A 294 -25.58 32.31 13.62
C GLU A 294 -24.26 33.03 13.78
N VAL A 295 -23.99 34.02 12.93
CA VAL A 295 -22.74 34.80 12.96
C VAL A 295 -23.02 36.17 13.54
N ALA A 296 -22.32 36.55 14.60
CA ALA A 296 -22.46 37.85 15.22
C ALA A 296 -21.97 38.96 14.28
N ASP A 297 -22.61 40.14 14.33
CA ASP A 297 -22.30 41.25 13.43
C ASP A 297 -20.85 41.77 13.53
N GLN A 298 -20.24 41.61 14.68
CA GLN A 298 -18.87 42.06 14.97
C GLN A 298 -17.80 41.01 14.67
N THR A 299 -18.19 39.80 14.20
CA THR A 299 -17.26 38.72 13.92
C THR A 299 -16.59 38.93 12.56
N ASN A 300 -15.26 39.05 12.54
CA ASN A 300 -14.46 39.15 11.32
C ASN A 300 -13.81 37.84 10.94
N ARG A 301 -13.71 36.89 11.88
CA ARG A 301 -13.15 35.55 11.66
C ARG A 301 -14.09 34.49 12.18
N LEU A 302 -14.35 33.50 11.37
CA LEU A 302 -15.20 32.36 11.67
C LEU A 302 -14.40 31.08 11.54
N LEU A 303 -14.45 30.25 12.57
CA LEU A 303 -13.90 28.92 12.55
C LEU A 303 -15.02 27.90 12.52
N ILE A 304 -15.05 27.05 11.52
CA ILE A 304 -16.01 25.94 11.41
C ILE A 304 -15.26 24.65 11.72
N ALA A 305 -15.51 24.08 12.88
CA ALA A 305 -14.93 22.81 13.28
C ALA A 305 -15.76 21.63 12.81
N ALA A 306 -15.12 20.56 12.41
CA ALA A 306 -15.77 19.27 12.22
C ALA A 306 -16.46 18.81 13.50
N ASN A 307 -17.51 18.00 13.39
CA ASN A 307 -18.30 17.49 14.51
C ASN A 307 -17.74 16.13 14.95
N ASP A 308 -17.12 16.08 16.13
CA ASP A 308 -16.52 14.90 16.74
C ASP A 308 -17.53 13.80 17.16
N ARG A 309 -18.83 14.15 17.23
CA ARG A 309 -19.91 13.23 17.61
C ARG A 309 -20.48 12.42 16.44
N MET A 310 -19.93 12.58 15.25
CA MET A 310 -20.42 11.97 14.01
C MET A 310 -19.31 11.17 13.33
N GLU A 311 -19.72 10.32 12.39
CA GLU A 311 -18.76 9.71 11.49
C GLU A 311 -17.97 10.79 10.74
N ARG A 312 -16.65 10.65 10.65
CA ARG A 312 -15.73 11.68 10.15
C ARG A 312 -16.07 12.18 8.74
N GLU A 313 -16.51 11.27 7.85
CA GLU A 313 -16.91 11.66 6.49
C GLU A 313 -18.18 12.50 6.49
N ALA A 314 -19.18 12.08 7.27
CA ALA A 314 -20.42 12.84 7.44
C ALA A 314 -20.17 14.20 8.13
N SER A 315 -19.17 14.28 9.00
CA SER A 315 -18.76 15.52 9.64
C SER A 315 -18.18 16.52 8.65
N ASP A 316 -17.28 16.09 7.76
CA ASP A 316 -16.73 16.94 6.71
C ASP A 316 -17.81 17.43 5.74
N ASP A 317 -18.78 16.57 5.38
CA ASP A 317 -19.91 16.95 4.55
C ASP A 317 -20.76 18.07 5.20
N LEU A 318 -20.92 18.01 6.53
CA LEU A 318 -21.61 19.09 7.27
C LEU A 318 -20.81 20.39 7.29
N VAL A 319 -19.47 20.33 7.39
CA VAL A 319 -18.62 21.52 7.26
C VAL A 319 -18.84 22.19 5.91
N ILE A 320 -18.79 21.41 4.83
CA ILE A 320 -19.00 21.93 3.46
C ILE A 320 -20.41 22.53 3.33
N ARG A 321 -21.41 21.86 3.88
CA ARG A 321 -22.80 22.37 3.89
C ARG A 321 -22.91 23.69 4.65
N SER A 322 -22.31 23.79 5.84
CA SER A 322 -22.31 25.02 6.64
C SER A 322 -21.63 26.18 5.90
N LEU A 323 -20.56 25.90 5.15
CA LEU A 323 -19.90 26.89 4.28
C LEU A 323 -20.83 27.38 3.18
N LEU A 324 -21.57 26.48 2.51
CA LEU A 324 -22.54 26.86 1.48
C LEU A 324 -23.70 27.68 2.04
N GLU A 325 -24.15 27.39 3.25
CA GLU A 325 -25.21 28.19 3.94
C GLU A 325 -24.71 29.60 4.30
N LEU A 326 -23.40 29.77 4.56
CA LEU A 326 -22.75 31.05 4.85
C LEU A 326 -22.44 31.87 3.60
N TYR A 327 -22.37 31.26 2.44
CA TYR A 327 -21.94 31.93 1.21
C TYR A 327 -22.67 33.25 0.92
N PRO A 328 -24.02 33.35 1.06
CA PRO A 328 -24.74 34.62 0.84
C PRO A 328 -24.35 35.74 1.84
N LEU A 329 -24.00 35.35 3.08
CA LEU A 329 -23.54 36.30 4.10
C LEU A 329 -22.15 36.83 3.76
N CYS A 330 -21.25 35.96 3.32
CA CYS A 330 -19.88 36.32 2.92
C CYS A 330 -19.88 37.32 1.75
N GLU A 331 -20.69 37.05 0.73
CA GLU A 331 -20.84 37.96 -0.43
C GLU A 331 -21.37 39.32 -0.03
N ARG A 332 -22.39 39.35 0.85
CA ARG A 332 -22.92 40.64 1.37
C ARG A 332 -21.87 41.42 2.12
N ARG A 333 -21.16 40.81 3.08
CA ARG A 333 -20.12 41.45 3.87
C ARG A 333 -18.95 41.92 3.03
N ARG A 334 -18.57 41.16 2.00
CA ARG A 334 -17.54 41.56 1.05
C ARG A 334 -17.93 42.83 0.27
N ALA A 335 -19.18 42.93 -0.13
CA ALA A 335 -19.73 44.12 -0.80
C ALA A 335 -19.80 45.35 0.14
N GLU A 336 -19.99 45.13 1.43
CA GLU A 336 -20.01 46.16 2.48
C GLU A 336 -18.60 46.59 2.95
N GLY A 337 -17.52 45.97 2.43
CA GLY A 337 -16.14 46.29 2.78
C GLY A 337 -15.68 45.69 4.12
N ASN A 338 -16.46 44.77 4.70
CA ASN A 338 -16.13 44.06 5.93
C ASN A 338 -16.14 42.53 5.72
N PRO A 339 -15.14 41.99 5.00
CA PRO A 339 -15.10 40.55 4.66
C PRO A 339 -15.01 39.68 5.90
N LEU A 340 -15.71 38.54 5.87
CA LEU A 340 -15.61 37.48 6.86
C LEU A 340 -14.56 36.48 6.41
N GLU A 341 -13.52 36.29 7.20
CA GLU A 341 -12.49 35.26 6.97
C GLU A 341 -12.95 33.95 7.58
N ILE A 342 -13.03 32.90 6.78
CA ILE A 342 -13.52 31.59 7.22
C ILE A 342 -12.39 30.56 7.16
N THR A 343 -12.03 30.02 8.32
CA THR A 343 -11.20 28.83 8.46
C THR A 343 -12.06 27.63 8.78
N CYS A 344 -11.87 26.51 8.10
CA CYS A 344 -12.53 25.26 8.43
C CYS A 344 -11.54 24.18 8.84
N VAL A 345 -11.96 23.25 9.68
CA VAL A 345 -11.16 22.09 10.08
C VAL A 345 -11.84 20.83 9.59
N LEU A 346 -11.08 19.99 8.89
CA LEU A 346 -11.54 18.81 8.19
C LEU A 346 -10.73 17.57 8.59
N TYR A 347 -11.33 16.40 8.47
CA TYR A 347 -10.65 15.12 8.67
C TYR A 347 -9.93 14.62 7.41
N PHE A 348 -10.49 14.86 6.21
CA PHE A 348 -10.00 14.26 4.97
C PHE A 348 -9.52 15.29 3.95
N GLU A 349 -8.34 15.05 3.39
CA GLU A 349 -7.72 15.92 2.36
C GLU A 349 -8.60 16.08 1.10
N LYS A 350 -9.34 15.02 0.71
CA LYS A 350 -10.26 15.07 -0.45
C LYS A 350 -11.31 16.19 -0.35
N ASN A 351 -11.61 16.64 0.87
CA ASN A 351 -12.63 17.64 1.16
C ASN A 351 -12.09 19.07 1.23
N VAL A 352 -10.77 19.27 1.15
CA VAL A 352 -10.13 20.59 1.20
C VAL A 352 -10.52 21.46 0.00
N GLU A 353 -10.41 20.94 -1.22
CA GLU A 353 -10.80 21.68 -2.43
C GLU A 353 -12.32 21.97 -2.48
N PRO A 354 -13.20 21.00 -2.18
CA PRO A 354 -14.64 21.28 -2.01
C PRO A 354 -14.93 22.39 -0.99
N ALA A 355 -14.28 22.36 0.18
CA ALA A 355 -14.48 23.37 1.22
C ALA A 355 -14.03 24.77 0.78
N LYS A 356 -12.86 24.89 0.13
CA LYS A 356 -12.40 26.15 -0.43
C LYS A 356 -13.35 26.70 -1.48
N ARG A 357 -13.87 25.85 -2.36
CA ARG A 357 -14.89 26.25 -3.35
C ARG A 357 -16.23 26.62 -2.71
N ALA A 358 -16.56 26.06 -1.56
CA ALA A 358 -17.75 26.40 -0.80
C ALA A 358 -17.62 27.72 -0.02
N GLY A 359 -16.41 28.32 0.02
CA GLY A 359 -16.19 29.65 0.60
C GLY A 359 -15.25 29.68 1.80
N ALA A 360 -14.52 28.60 2.11
CA ALA A 360 -13.45 28.65 3.11
C ALA A 360 -12.22 29.36 2.55
N ASP A 361 -11.68 30.32 3.29
CA ASP A 361 -10.43 30.99 2.97
C ASP A 361 -9.26 30.07 3.31
N GLU A 362 -9.36 29.31 4.41
CA GLU A 362 -8.37 28.34 4.85
C GLU A 362 -9.05 27.02 5.28
N ALA A 363 -8.40 25.91 4.95
CA ALA A 363 -8.82 24.57 5.37
C ALA A 363 -7.66 23.86 6.07
N VAL A 364 -7.86 23.50 7.34
CA VAL A 364 -6.88 22.84 8.18
C VAL A 364 -7.27 21.38 8.34
N LEU A 365 -6.32 20.47 8.16
CA LEU A 365 -6.53 19.03 8.35
C LEU A 365 -6.14 18.59 9.75
N VAL A 366 -7.01 17.81 10.40
CA VAL A 366 -6.72 17.22 11.72
C VAL A 366 -5.43 16.37 11.66
N GLY A 367 -5.23 15.61 10.58
CA GLY A 367 -4.03 14.81 10.37
C GLY A 367 -2.74 15.63 10.35
N ARG A 368 -2.76 16.85 9.80
CA ARG A 368 -1.60 17.77 9.83
C ARG A 368 -1.27 18.24 11.24
N LEU A 369 -2.28 18.53 12.04
CA LEU A 369 -2.09 18.96 13.43
C LEU A 369 -1.48 17.82 14.26
N LEU A 370 -1.96 16.58 14.03
CA LEU A 370 -1.41 15.39 14.67
C LEU A 370 0.06 15.15 14.27
N ALA A 371 0.36 15.24 13.00
CA ALA A 371 1.70 15.00 12.49
C ALA A 371 2.71 16.03 13.01
N GLY A 372 2.33 17.30 13.06
CA GLY A 372 3.16 18.35 13.67
C GLY A 372 3.50 18.00 15.12
N ARG A 373 2.51 17.60 15.92
CA ARG A 373 2.73 17.22 17.31
C ARG A 373 3.60 15.99 17.50
N ILE A 374 3.42 14.97 16.63
CA ILE A 374 4.25 13.75 16.64
C ILE A 374 5.69 14.12 16.30
N SER A 375 5.89 14.92 15.26
CA SER A 375 7.22 15.37 14.85
C SER A 375 7.95 16.12 15.98
N ASP A 376 7.29 17.06 16.61
CA ASP A 376 7.84 17.81 17.73
C ASP A 376 8.27 16.89 18.89
N LEU A 377 7.46 15.87 19.21
CA LEU A 377 7.76 14.92 20.27
C LEU A 377 8.88 13.93 19.88
N ILE A 378 9.03 13.60 18.60
CA ILE A 378 10.15 12.76 18.10
C ILE A 378 11.47 13.54 18.12
N GLU A 379 11.44 14.85 17.87
CA GLU A 379 12.65 15.69 17.79
C GLU A 379 13.13 16.19 19.15
N HIS A 380 12.20 16.39 20.10
CA HIS A 380 12.49 17.05 21.39
C HIS A 380 12.25 16.14 22.61
N GLY A 381 11.73 14.93 22.44
CA GLY A 381 11.53 13.90 23.48
C GLY A 381 12.67 12.91 23.47
#